data_fe1d86586d50d6fb64bb7813f1715e85
#
_entry.id   fe1d86586d50d6fb64bb7813f1715e85
#
_cell.length_a   1.000
_cell.length_b   1.000
_cell.length_c   1.000
_cell.angle_alpha   90.00
_cell.angle_beta   90.00
_cell.angle_gamma   90.00
#
_symmetry.space_group_name_H-M   'P 1'
#
loop_
_entity.id
_entity.type
_entity.pdbx_description
1 polymer ?
#
loop_
_entity_poly.entity_id
_entity_poly.type
_entity_poly.pdbx_seq_one_letter_code
_entity_poly.pdbx_strand_id
1 'polypeptide(L)'
;MNDFLSLARDRYSCRELTDQPVEAQKIDALLEAARLAPTAVNKQPWHAWVVTDPEALAKLNATTRFGFGAKVVIVLGAARDEAW
;
A
#
# COMPACT_ATOMS: atom_id res chain seq x y z
N MET A 1 -13.32 19.67 6.35
CA MET A 1 -14.30 18.74 5.79
C MET A 1 -14.35 18.71 4.29
N ASN A 2 -14.26 19.90 3.65
CA ASN A 2 -14.24 19.96 2.18
C ASN A 2 -13.07 19.17 1.59
N ASP A 3 -11.90 19.23 2.25
CA ASP A 3 -10.72 18.51 1.79
C ASP A 3 -10.92 16.99 1.82
N PHE A 4 -11.58 16.49 2.87
CA PHE A 4 -11.88 15.07 2.96
C PHE A 4 -12.85 14.63 1.86
N LEU A 5 -13.90 15.40 1.62
CA LEU A 5 -14.87 15.08 0.59
C LEU A 5 -14.25 15.12 -0.81
N SER A 6 -13.35 16.08 -1.06
CA SER A 6 -12.62 16.15 -2.32
C SER A 6 -11.75 14.92 -2.52
N LEU A 7 -11.02 14.51 -1.48
CA LEU A 7 -10.20 13.30 -1.53
C LEU A 7 -11.04 12.06 -1.81
N ALA A 8 -12.19 11.95 -1.14
CA ALA A 8 -13.08 10.81 -1.33
C ALA A 8 -13.62 10.74 -2.76
N ARG A 9 -13.94 11.89 -3.34
CA ARG A 9 -14.43 11.96 -4.72
C ARG A 9 -13.35 11.66 -5.75
N ASP A 10 -12.13 12.11 -5.47
CA ASP A 10 -11.00 11.97 -6.41
C ASP A 10 -10.35 10.58 -6.32
N ARG A 11 -10.65 9.82 -5.28
CA ARG A 11 -10.09 8.47 -5.13
C ARG A 11 -10.59 7.56 -6.25
N TYR A 12 -9.69 6.83 -6.84
CA TYR A 12 -10.04 5.81 -7.84
C TYR A 12 -8.99 4.70 -7.81
N SER A 13 -9.32 3.58 -8.43
CA SER A 13 -8.39 2.44 -8.52
C SER A 13 -7.63 2.56 -9.84
N CYS A 14 -6.36 2.95 -9.74
CA CYS A 14 -5.49 3.12 -10.91
C CYS A 14 -4.89 1.78 -11.29
N ARG A 15 -5.10 1.36 -12.54
CA ARG A 15 -4.58 0.10 -13.06
C ARG A 15 -3.63 0.29 -14.24
N GLU A 16 -3.30 1.53 -14.56
CA GLU A 16 -2.27 1.87 -15.55
C GLU A 16 -1.26 2.77 -14.86
N LEU A 17 -0.06 2.24 -14.64
CA LEU A 17 0.97 2.92 -13.85
C LEU A 17 2.11 3.34 -14.76
N THR A 18 2.76 4.46 -14.42
CA THR A 18 3.93 4.94 -15.16
C THR A 18 5.19 4.26 -14.66
N ASP A 19 6.29 4.44 -15.40
CA ASP A 19 7.60 3.96 -14.99
C ASP A 19 8.30 4.92 -14.02
N GLN A 20 7.65 6.01 -13.65
CA GLN A 20 8.24 7.01 -12.77
C GLN A 20 8.51 6.42 -11.38
N PRO A 21 9.74 6.58 -10.84
CA PRO A 21 10.03 6.09 -9.50
C PRO A 21 9.21 6.83 -8.45
N VAL A 22 8.90 6.13 -7.36
CA VAL A 22 8.18 6.72 -6.23
C VAL A 22 9.20 7.25 -5.22
N GLU A 23 9.07 8.51 -4.83
CA GLU A 23 9.97 9.12 -3.86
C GLU A 23 9.80 8.48 -2.48
N ALA A 24 10.93 8.32 -1.77
CA ALA A 24 10.92 7.73 -0.43
C ALA A 24 9.99 8.49 0.53
N GLN A 25 9.92 9.80 0.40
CA GLN A 25 9.03 10.62 1.23
C GLN A 25 7.56 10.25 1.05
N LYS A 26 7.16 9.92 -0.16
CA LYS A 26 5.78 9.51 -0.44
C LYS A 26 5.48 8.15 0.17
N ILE A 27 6.44 7.23 0.10
CA ILE A 27 6.30 5.91 0.74
C ILE A 27 6.16 6.08 2.24
N ASP A 28 6.99 6.90 2.85
CA ASP A 28 6.93 7.17 4.29
C ASP A 28 5.58 7.76 4.69
N ALA A 29 5.04 8.68 3.89
CA ALA A 29 3.74 9.28 4.14
C ALA A 29 2.61 8.25 4.09
N LEU A 30 2.67 7.34 3.12
CA LEU A 30 1.68 6.26 3.00
C LEU A 30 1.72 5.32 4.21
N LEU A 31 2.92 4.95 4.64
CA LEU A 31 3.08 4.07 5.80
C LEU A 31 2.59 4.75 7.08
N GLU A 32 2.84 6.04 7.23
CA GLU A 32 2.35 6.80 8.38
C GLU A 32 0.82 6.87 8.37
N ALA A 33 0.21 7.08 7.22
CA ALA A 33 -1.24 7.07 7.09
C ALA A 33 -1.81 5.70 7.47
N ALA A 34 -1.15 4.62 7.07
CA ALA A 34 -1.57 3.27 7.44
C ALA A 34 -1.45 3.04 8.95
N ARG A 35 -0.38 3.55 9.56
CA ARG A 35 -0.17 3.43 11.00
C ARG A 35 -1.28 4.12 11.81
N LEU A 36 -1.81 5.22 11.28
CA LEU A 36 -2.86 5.99 11.95
C LEU A 36 -4.26 5.43 11.70
N ALA A 37 -4.40 4.47 10.77
CA ALA A 37 -5.70 3.89 10.47
C ALA A 37 -6.21 3.06 11.64
N PRO A 38 -7.52 3.05 11.88
CA PRO A 38 -8.09 2.29 13.00
C PRO A 38 -8.06 0.79 12.74
N THR A 39 -7.91 0.03 13.82
CA THR A 39 -8.07 -1.43 13.80
C THR A 39 -9.07 -1.84 14.88
N ALA A 40 -9.60 -3.05 14.79
CA ALA A 40 -10.55 -3.54 15.79
C ALA A 40 -9.90 -3.54 17.17
N VAL A 41 -10.52 -2.85 18.13
CA VAL A 41 -10.05 -2.59 19.49
C VAL A 41 -8.57 -2.14 19.54
N ASN A 42 -8.13 -1.49 18.49
CA ASN A 42 -6.77 -0.93 18.36
C ASN A 42 -5.65 -1.98 18.57
N LYS A 43 -5.88 -3.22 18.17
CA LYS A 43 -4.86 -4.26 18.31
C LYS A 43 -3.72 -4.13 17.32
N GLN A 44 -3.95 -3.44 16.21
CA GLN A 44 -2.95 -3.18 15.17
C GLN A 44 -2.21 -4.46 14.73
N PRO A 45 -2.95 -5.51 14.33
CA PRO A 45 -2.33 -6.81 14.02
C PRO A 45 -1.70 -6.87 12.63
N TRP A 46 -1.66 -5.76 11.91
CA TRP A 46 -1.19 -5.74 10.54
C TRP A 46 0.32 -5.57 10.47
N HIS A 47 0.88 -6.12 9.39
CA HIS A 47 2.28 -5.94 9.02
C HIS A 47 2.34 -5.53 7.57
N ALA A 48 3.32 -4.71 7.22
CA ALA A 48 3.50 -4.24 5.86
C ALA A 48 4.93 -4.52 5.40
N TRP A 49 5.06 -5.01 4.18
CA TRP A 49 6.34 -5.19 3.51
C TRP A 49 6.34 -4.30 2.29
N VAL A 50 7.33 -3.40 2.21
CA VAL A 50 7.49 -2.51 1.07
C VAL A 50 8.48 -3.15 0.11
N VAL A 51 8.02 -3.44 -1.10
CA VAL A 51 8.83 -4.10 -2.12
C VAL A 51 9.18 -3.08 -3.19
N THR A 52 10.47 -2.75 -3.29
CA THR A 52 11.00 -1.81 -4.29
C THR A 52 12.10 -2.43 -5.14
N ASP A 53 12.66 -3.56 -4.73
CA ASP A 53 13.72 -4.24 -5.45
C ASP A 53 13.20 -4.77 -6.79
N PRO A 54 13.92 -4.48 -7.91
CA PRO A 54 13.46 -4.93 -9.23
C PRO A 54 13.30 -6.44 -9.36
N GLU A 55 14.18 -7.23 -8.74
CA GLU A 55 14.07 -8.70 -8.79
C GLU A 55 12.83 -9.19 -8.04
N ALA A 56 12.57 -8.64 -6.85
CA ALA A 56 11.41 -9.00 -6.07
C ALA A 56 10.12 -8.58 -6.77
N LEU A 57 10.11 -7.40 -7.39
CA LEU A 57 8.97 -6.92 -8.17
C LEU A 57 8.70 -7.82 -9.38
N ALA A 58 9.75 -8.28 -10.05
CA ALA A 58 9.60 -9.19 -11.17
C ALA A 58 8.96 -10.51 -10.74
N LYS A 59 9.37 -11.04 -9.59
CA LYS A 59 8.79 -12.27 -9.03
C LYS A 59 7.32 -12.08 -8.67
N LEU A 60 6.97 -10.95 -8.08
CA LEU A 60 5.58 -10.64 -7.76
C LEU A 60 4.73 -10.57 -9.01
N ASN A 61 5.19 -9.87 -10.04
CA ASN A 61 4.46 -9.74 -11.28
C ASN A 61 4.31 -11.06 -12.03
N ALA A 62 5.21 -12.02 -11.80
CA ALA A 62 5.09 -13.36 -12.36
C ALA A 62 4.02 -14.19 -11.67
N THR A 63 3.69 -13.89 -10.40
CA THR A 63 2.70 -14.64 -9.64
C THR A 63 1.29 -14.06 -9.73
N THR A 64 1.15 -12.82 -10.16
CA THR A 64 -0.15 -12.19 -10.30
C THR A 64 -0.16 -11.21 -11.46
N ARG A 65 -1.28 -11.16 -12.17
CA ARG A 65 -1.50 -10.16 -13.22
C ARG A 65 -1.95 -8.81 -12.65
N PHE A 66 -2.19 -8.72 -11.36
CA PHE A 66 -2.74 -7.53 -10.73
C PHE A 66 -1.67 -6.60 -10.18
N GLY A 67 -0.40 -6.83 -10.48
CA GLY A 67 0.68 -5.91 -10.12
C GLY A 67 0.77 -4.67 -11.01
N PHE A 68 0.21 -4.74 -12.21
CA PHE A 68 0.14 -3.62 -13.17
C PHE A 68 1.48 -2.94 -13.44
N GLY A 69 2.59 -3.67 -13.30
CA GLY A 69 3.93 -3.11 -13.52
C GLY A 69 4.35 -2.07 -12.49
N ALA A 70 3.79 -2.10 -11.31
CA ALA A 70 4.09 -1.12 -10.27
C ALA A 70 5.56 -1.13 -9.87
N LYS A 71 6.13 0.05 -9.60
CA LYS A 71 7.51 0.21 -9.14
C LYS A 71 7.64 0.03 -7.64
N VAL A 72 6.54 0.12 -6.91
CA VAL A 72 6.46 -0.10 -5.47
C VAL A 72 5.22 -0.94 -5.19
N VAL A 73 5.39 -1.99 -4.41
CA VAL A 73 4.28 -2.83 -3.96
C VAL A 73 4.35 -2.91 -2.45
N ILE A 74 3.23 -2.65 -1.80
CA ILE A 74 3.12 -2.81 -0.35
C ILE A 74 2.28 -4.05 -0.10
N VAL A 75 2.88 -5.06 0.52
CA VAL A 75 2.20 -6.32 0.86
C VAL A 75 1.73 -6.21 2.30
N LEU A 76 0.45 -6.39 2.51
CA LEU A 76 -0.14 -6.34 3.84
C LEU A 76 -0.46 -7.74 4.33
N GLY A 77 -0.16 -7.98 5.58
CA GLY A 77 -0.49 -9.22 6.26
C GLY A 77 -1.02 -8.93 7.65
N ALA A 78 -1.64 -9.89 8.25
CA ALA A 78 -2.17 -9.78 9.59
C ALA A 78 -1.69 -10.93 10.46
N ALA A 79 -1.31 -10.64 11.70
CA ALA A 79 -0.96 -11.66 12.68
C ALA A 79 -2.25 -12.24 13.25
N ARG A 80 -2.54 -13.51 12.96
CA ARG A 80 -3.79 -14.15 13.38
C ARG A 80 -3.96 -14.16 14.89
N ASP A 81 -2.85 -14.34 15.60
CA ASP A 81 -2.86 -14.41 17.07
C ASP A 81 -3.21 -13.06 17.70
N GLU A 82 -2.92 -11.99 17.01
CA GLU A 82 -3.12 -10.63 17.50
C GLU A 82 -4.41 -10.01 16.96
N ALA A 83 -5.01 -10.60 15.92
CA ALA A 83 -6.24 -10.10 15.33
C ALA A 83 -7.42 -10.41 16.24
N TRP A 84 -8.44 -9.58 16.13
CA TRP A 84 -9.67 -9.75 16.89
C TRP A 84 -10.67 -10.65 16.18
#